data_2e04d0381c68c0f25f7a1341194c56f7
#
_entry.id   2e04d0381c68c0f25f7a1341194c56f7
#
_cell.length_a   1.000
_cell.length_b   1.000
_cell.length_c   1.000
_cell.angle_alpha   90.00
_cell.angle_beta   90.00
_cell.angle_gamma   90.00
#
_symmetry.space_group_name_H-M   'P 1'
#
loop_
_entity.id
_entity.type
_entity.pdbx_description
1 polymer ?
#
loop_
_entity_poly.entity_id
_entity_poly.type
_entity_poly.pdbx_seq_one_letter_code
_entity_poly.pdbx_strand_id
1 'polypeptide(L)'
;RGLGDVYKRQVEMGTIIGEGITFDDVLLVPQYSEVTPNMINLSTQLTKNIKLNIPLMSAGMDTVTEHRMAIAMARQGGIGIIHKNMSVEQQAEEVDKVKRSENGVITDPFYLHPDNTLEDANNLMGKFRISGVPITDDDGKLVGIITNRDLKFEEDYKRPIKECMTSENLITAPVGITLDEAKKILGKARKEKLPIVDSEFKLKGLITIKDIEKQIKYPLSAHDAQGRLLCGAAVGITANVMERVEALVKAKVDCIVIAVSYTHLRAHETRRHLV
;
A
#
# COMPACT_ATOMS: atom_id res chain seq x y z
N ARG A 1 19.62 43.97 -16.44
CA ARG A 1 20.74 43.13 -16.01
C ARG A 1 20.83 41.99 -17.00
N GLY A 2 21.87 42.00 -17.85
CA GLY A 2 21.93 41.22 -19.06
C GLY A 2 22.39 39.77 -18.82
N LEU A 3 22.05 38.90 -19.74
CA LEU A 3 22.48 37.48 -19.80
C LEU A 3 24.02 37.28 -19.57
N GLY A 4 24.85 38.32 -19.80
CA GLY A 4 26.27 38.25 -19.54
C GLY A 4 26.71 38.09 -18.09
N ASP A 5 25.91 38.54 -17.11
CA ASP A 5 26.24 38.37 -15.69
C ASP A 5 25.94 36.96 -15.14
N VAL A 6 25.06 36.25 -15.79
CA VAL A 6 24.76 34.83 -15.45
C VAL A 6 25.88 33.93 -15.96
N TYR A 7 26.42 34.21 -17.15
CA TYR A 7 27.53 33.45 -17.71
C TYR A 7 28.86 33.70 -16.99
N LYS A 8 29.12 34.93 -16.49
CA LYS A 8 30.34 35.23 -15.73
C LYS A 8 30.42 34.53 -14.36
N ARG A 9 29.30 34.15 -13.78
CA ARG A 9 29.29 33.34 -12.53
C ARG A 9 29.46 31.82 -12.75
N GLN A 10 29.42 31.37 -14.01
CA GLN A 10 29.65 29.97 -14.36
C GLN A 10 31.08 29.64 -14.79
N VAL A 11 31.97 30.61 -14.83
CA VAL A 11 33.37 30.41 -15.24
C VAL A 11 34.32 30.40 -14.03
N GLU A 12 33.91 29.85 -12.92
CA GLU A 12 34.85 29.10 -12.10
C GLU A 12 34.90 27.69 -12.71
N MET A 13 35.88 27.50 -13.59
CA MET A 13 36.09 26.21 -14.25
C MET A 13 36.26 25.14 -13.17
N GLY A 14 35.29 24.24 -13.08
CA GLY A 14 35.43 23.08 -12.23
C GLY A 14 36.69 22.29 -12.62
N THR A 15 37.40 21.78 -11.65
CA THR A 15 38.54 20.91 -11.88
C THR A 15 38.06 19.59 -12.45
N ILE A 16 38.59 19.20 -13.63
CA ILE A 16 38.37 17.85 -14.17
C ILE A 16 39.14 16.87 -13.28
N ILE A 17 38.46 16.03 -12.54
CA ILE A 17 39.03 15.05 -11.61
C ILE A 17 39.17 13.64 -12.20
N GLY A 18 38.59 13.41 -13.39
CA GLY A 18 38.65 12.12 -14.08
C GLY A 18 37.64 12.03 -15.23
N GLU A 19 37.69 10.94 -15.94
CA GLU A 19 36.69 10.55 -16.95
C GLU A 19 35.58 9.75 -16.30
N GLY A 20 34.32 10.02 -16.69
CA GLY A 20 33.15 9.25 -16.29
C GLY A 20 32.56 8.52 -17.48
N ILE A 21 32.30 7.24 -17.34
CA ILE A 21 31.65 6.40 -18.35
C ILE A 21 30.16 6.32 -18.04
N THR A 22 29.31 6.62 -19.02
CA THR A 22 27.86 6.45 -18.92
C THR A 22 27.41 5.09 -19.49
N PHE A 23 26.17 4.70 -19.24
CA PHE A 23 25.63 3.47 -19.83
C PHE A 23 25.56 3.52 -21.36
N ASP A 24 25.50 4.70 -21.96
CA ASP A 24 25.53 4.88 -23.42
C ASP A 24 26.90 4.60 -24.03
N ASP A 25 27.95 4.63 -23.22
CA ASP A 25 29.35 4.42 -23.66
C ASP A 25 29.81 2.96 -23.54
N VAL A 26 28.96 2.07 -23.01
CA VAL A 26 29.35 0.67 -22.71
C VAL A 26 28.35 -0.33 -23.29
N LEU A 27 28.87 -1.51 -23.64
CA LEU A 27 28.10 -2.66 -24.05
C LEU A 27 28.39 -3.83 -23.11
N LEU A 28 27.34 -4.61 -22.78
CA LEU A 28 27.53 -5.87 -22.09
C LEU A 28 28.17 -6.90 -23.05
N VAL A 29 29.29 -7.48 -22.64
CA VAL A 29 29.92 -8.55 -23.39
C VAL A 29 29.12 -9.82 -23.21
N PRO A 30 28.59 -10.43 -24.30
CA PRO A 30 27.87 -11.71 -24.21
C PRO A 30 28.78 -12.80 -23.60
N GLN A 31 28.20 -13.57 -22.70
CA GLN A 31 28.88 -14.68 -22.07
C GLN A 31 28.04 -15.96 -22.16
N TYR A 32 28.69 -17.12 -22.05
CA TYR A 32 27.98 -18.37 -21.99
C TYR A 32 27.08 -18.43 -20.76
N SER A 33 25.85 -18.89 -20.95
CA SER A 33 24.87 -19.06 -19.88
C SER A 33 24.13 -20.39 -20.02
N GLU A 34 24.00 -21.11 -18.92
CA GLU A 34 23.19 -22.32 -18.83
C GLU A 34 21.78 -22.04 -18.30
N VAL A 35 21.46 -20.74 -18.04
CA VAL A 35 20.19 -20.28 -17.45
C VAL A 35 19.30 -19.75 -18.56
N THR A 36 18.11 -20.32 -18.67
CA THR A 36 17.04 -19.79 -19.54
C THR A 36 16.18 -18.76 -18.79
N PRO A 37 15.42 -17.88 -19.48
CA PRO A 37 14.58 -16.88 -18.83
C PRO A 37 13.62 -17.42 -17.78
N ASN A 38 13.10 -18.63 -17.95
CA ASN A 38 12.16 -19.27 -17.02
C ASN A 38 12.83 -19.74 -15.71
N MET A 39 14.17 -19.84 -15.68
CA MET A 39 14.95 -20.28 -14.53
C MET A 39 15.48 -19.13 -13.69
N ILE A 40 15.28 -17.90 -14.15
CA ILE A 40 15.81 -16.69 -13.48
C ILE A 40 15.03 -16.40 -12.21
N ASN A 41 15.75 -16.24 -11.10
CA ASN A 41 15.21 -15.69 -9.86
C ASN A 41 15.58 -14.20 -9.76
N LEU A 42 14.57 -13.33 -9.86
CA LEU A 42 14.74 -11.88 -9.81
C LEU A 42 14.65 -11.32 -8.38
N SER A 43 14.44 -12.17 -7.37
CA SER A 43 14.33 -11.68 -5.99
C SER A 43 15.62 -11.02 -5.53
N THR A 44 15.48 -9.89 -4.85
CA THR A 44 16.61 -9.09 -4.36
C THR A 44 16.40 -8.62 -2.94
N GLN A 45 17.49 -8.41 -2.22
CA GLN A 45 17.45 -7.89 -0.85
C GLN A 45 17.59 -6.37 -0.90
N LEU A 46 16.50 -5.65 -0.55
CA LEU A 46 16.50 -4.18 -0.52
C LEU A 46 17.15 -3.65 0.78
N THR A 47 16.78 -4.23 1.91
CA THR A 47 17.34 -3.92 3.24
C THR A 47 17.57 -5.23 3.99
N LYS A 48 18.12 -5.16 5.21
CA LYS A 48 18.29 -6.37 6.05
C LYS A 48 16.98 -7.17 6.23
N ASN A 49 15.84 -6.48 6.25
CA ASN A 49 14.54 -7.07 6.59
C ASN A 49 13.54 -7.04 5.42
N ILE A 50 13.87 -6.38 4.30
CA ILE A 50 12.96 -6.26 3.15
C ILE A 50 13.57 -6.95 1.95
N LYS A 51 12.85 -7.96 1.47
CA LYS A 51 13.14 -8.67 0.23
C LYS A 51 12.07 -8.31 -0.80
N LEU A 52 12.50 -8.00 -2.01
CA LEU A 52 11.63 -7.79 -3.16
C LEU A 52 11.63 -9.02 -4.05
N ASN A 53 10.53 -9.30 -4.71
CA ASN A 53 10.39 -10.41 -5.65
C ASN A 53 10.91 -10.06 -7.05
N ILE A 54 10.92 -8.75 -7.39
CA ILE A 54 11.61 -8.19 -8.56
C ILE A 54 12.45 -6.97 -8.15
N PRO A 55 13.59 -6.69 -8.80
CA PRO A 55 14.49 -5.60 -8.42
C PRO A 55 14.04 -4.25 -9.01
N LEU A 56 12.77 -3.87 -8.77
CA LEU A 56 12.20 -2.62 -9.26
C LEU A 56 11.65 -1.78 -8.10
N MET A 57 11.96 -0.50 -8.14
CA MET A 57 11.48 0.50 -7.21
C MET A 57 11.03 1.75 -7.98
N SER A 58 9.82 2.26 -7.75
CA SER A 58 9.42 3.52 -8.34
C SER A 58 9.96 4.71 -7.56
N ALA A 59 10.39 5.74 -8.29
CA ALA A 59 11.04 6.92 -7.71
C ALA A 59 10.08 7.71 -6.81
N GLY A 60 10.59 8.23 -5.69
CA GLY A 60 9.88 9.11 -4.76
C GLY A 60 9.75 10.54 -5.31
N MET A 61 9.28 10.66 -6.54
CA MET A 61 9.11 11.92 -7.27
C MET A 61 7.65 12.30 -7.34
N ASP A 62 7.38 13.60 -7.27
CA ASP A 62 6.08 14.19 -7.53
C ASP A 62 5.56 13.77 -8.91
N THR A 63 4.25 13.57 -9.03
CA THR A 63 3.57 13.08 -10.24
C THR A 63 4.00 11.69 -10.73
N VAL A 64 4.93 11.01 -10.05
CA VAL A 64 5.38 9.65 -10.37
C VAL A 64 4.81 8.63 -9.38
N THR A 65 5.08 8.79 -8.08
CA THR A 65 4.69 7.78 -7.10
C THR A 65 3.80 8.33 -6.00
N GLU A 66 2.52 8.08 -6.15
CA GLU A 66 1.48 8.14 -5.13
C GLU A 66 0.95 6.71 -4.86
N HIS A 67 -0.10 6.56 -4.04
CA HIS A 67 -0.65 5.24 -3.67
C HIS A 67 -0.93 4.34 -4.88
N ARG A 68 -1.44 4.88 -6.00
CA ARG A 68 -1.77 4.06 -7.19
C ARG A 68 -0.55 3.39 -7.80
N MET A 69 0.53 4.15 -7.99
CA MET A 69 1.80 3.61 -8.51
C MET A 69 2.44 2.67 -7.49
N ALA A 70 2.45 3.02 -6.20
CA ALA A 70 3.01 2.19 -5.15
C ALA A 70 2.29 0.83 -5.06
N ILE A 71 0.96 0.80 -5.15
CA ILE A 71 0.16 -0.43 -5.22
C ILE A 71 0.55 -1.25 -6.47
N ALA A 72 0.64 -0.62 -7.64
CA ALA A 72 0.98 -1.31 -8.88
C ALA A 72 2.38 -1.95 -8.79
N MET A 73 3.37 -1.23 -8.26
CA MET A 73 4.74 -1.72 -8.07
C MET A 73 4.79 -2.90 -7.11
N ALA A 74 4.14 -2.79 -5.96
CA ALA A 74 4.12 -3.86 -4.96
C ALA A 74 3.41 -5.12 -5.48
N ARG A 75 2.33 -4.98 -6.25
CA ARG A 75 1.64 -6.10 -6.93
C ARG A 75 2.53 -6.87 -7.88
N GLN A 76 3.45 -6.20 -8.54
CA GLN A 76 4.41 -6.84 -9.46
C GLN A 76 5.63 -7.38 -8.73
N GLY A 77 5.73 -7.19 -7.41
CA GLY A 77 6.82 -7.73 -6.59
C GLY A 77 7.95 -6.74 -6.29
N GLY A 78 7.80 -5.49 -6.71
CA GLY A 78 8.68 -4.36 -6.38
C GLY A 78 8.20 -3.55 -5.19
N ILE A 79 8.62 -2.29 -5.11
CA ILE A 79 8.17 -1.35 -4.07
C ILE A 79 7.99 0.06 -4.65
N GLY A 80 6.95 0.76 -4.21
CA GLY A 80 6.74 2.17 -4.53
C GLY A 80 7.18 3.08 -3.39
N ILE A 81 7.85 4.18 -3.73
CA ILE A 81 8.30 5.18 -2.76
C ILE A 81 7.42 6.43 -2.91
N ILE A 82 6.53 6.65 -1.96
CA ILE A 82 5.64 7.82 -1.95
C ILE A 82 6.47 9.11 -1.83
N HIS A 83 6.23 10.07 -2.72
CA HIS A 83 6.97 11.33 -2.73
C HIS A 83 6.62 12.23 -1.53
N LYS A 84 7.51 13.20 -1.23
CA LYS A 84 7.37 14.12 -0.09
C LYS A 84 6.70 15.47 -0.40
N ASN A 85 6.39 15.76 -1.66
CA ASN A 85 5.82 17.05 -2.07
C ASN A 85 4.32 17.15 -1.75
N MET A 86 4.00 16.96 -0.49
CA MET A 86 2.66 17.04 0.09
C MET A 86 2.76 17.25 1.61
N SER A 87 1.65 17.55 2.29
CA SER A 87 1.65 17.67 3.75
C SER A 87 2.04 16.36 4.44
N VAL A 88 2.36 16.45 5.72
CA VAL A 88 2.70 15.25 6.53
C VAL A 88 1.54 14.28 6.57
N GLU A 89 0.33 14.80 6.78
CA GLU A 89 -0.91 14.04 6.89
C GLU A 89 -1.27 13.39 5.55
N GLN A 90 -1.15 14.12 4.45
CA GLN A 90 -1.42 13.61 3.11
C GLN A 90 -0.48 12.45 2.76
N GLN A 91 0.83 12.57 3.05
CA GLN A 91 1.77 11.49 2.77
C GLN A 91 1.49 10.25 3.61
N ALA A 92 1.14 10.42 4.89
CA ALA A 92 0.73 9.32 5.76
C ALA A 92 -0.57 8.67 5.26
N GLU A 93 -1.53 9.46 4.76
CA GLU A 93 -2.76 8.94 4.14
C GLU A 93 -2.47 8.14 2.86
N GLU A 94 -1.53 8.59 2.02
CA GLU A 94 -1.12 7.86 0.82
C GLU A 94 -0.50 6.50 1.18
N VAL A 95 0.35 6.44 2.22
CA VAL A 95 0.88 5.17 2.74
C VAL A 95 -0.24 4.28 3.29
N ASP A 96 -1.16 4.83 4.07
CA ASP A 96 -2.31 4.08 4.62
C ASP A 96 -3.19 3.49 3.50
N LYS A 97 -3.44 4.23 2.41
CA LYS A 97 -4.14 3.72 1.22
C LYS A 97 -3.44 2.50 0.61
N VAL A 98 -2.10 2.50 0.53
CA VAL A 98 -1.35 1.33 0.05
C VAL A 98 -1.51 0.16 1.02
N LYS A 99 -1.31 0.41 2.31
CA LYS A 99 -1.39 -0.62 3.36
C LYS A 99 -2.78 -1.26 3.48
N ARG A 100 -3.84 -0.52 3.16
CA ARG A 100 -5.22 -1.01 3.17
C ARG A 100 -5.69 -1.59 1.83
N SER A 101 -4.92 -1.42 0.75
CA SER A 101 -5.37 -1.81 -0.60
C SER A 101 -5.45 -3.32 -0.80
N GLU A 102 -4.60 -4.07 -0.14
CA GLU A 102 -4.56 -5.53 -0.16
C GLU A 102 -4.08 -6.08 1.17
N ASN A 103 -4.91 -6.91 1.75
CA ASN A 103 -4.57 -7.71 2.90
C ASN A 103 -5.01 -9.14 2.58
N GLY A 104 -4.13 -10.12 2.74
CA GLY A 104 -4.54 -11.51 2.67
C GLY A 104 -5.60 -11.80 3.74
N VAL A 105 -5.32 -11.36 4.96
CA VAL A 105 -6.27 -11.25 6.07
C VAL A 105 -6.23 -9.81 6.55
N ILE A 106 -7.36 -9.11 6.50
CA ILE A 106 -7.49 -7.78 7.11
C ILE A 106 -7.47 -7.99 8.62
N THR A 107 -6.35 -7.68 9.28
CA THR A 107 -6.15 -7.92 10.72
C THR A 107 -6.79 -6.87 11.62
N ASP A 108 -7.22 -5.75 11.07
CA ASP A 108 -7.93 -4.67 11.76
C ASP A 108 -9.06 -4.17 10.84
N PRO A 109 -10.13 -4.96 10.68
CA PRO A 109 -11.23 -4.59 9.81
C PRO A 109 -12.04 -3.45 10.42
N PHE A 110 -12.57 -2.56 9.57
CA PHE A 110 -13.61 -1.63 10.01
C PHE A 110 -14.80 -2.42 10.54
N TYR A 111 -15.35 -1.96 11.65
CA TYR A 111 -16.57 -2.51 12.23
C TYR A 111 -17.50 -1.36 12.64
N LEU A 112 -18.76 -1.69 12.83
CA LEU A 112 -19.79 -0.81 13.37
C LEU A 112 -20.57 -1.53 14.46
N HIS A 113 -21.31 -0.77 15.25
CA HIS A 113 -22.19 -1.32 16.28
C HIS A 113 -23.62 -1.50 15.74
N PRO A 114 -24.42 -2.41 16.31
CA PRO A 114 -25.80 -2.68 15.88
C PRO A 114 -26.71 -1.44 15.89
N ASP A 115 -26.41 -0.49 16.77
CA ASP A 115 -27.18 0.75 16.95
C ASP A 115 -26.73 1.90 16.05
N ASN A 116 -25.61 1.75 15.31
CA ASN A 116 -25.26 2.70 14.25
C ASN A 116 -26.32 2.70 13.14
N THR A 117 -26.38 3.77 12.36
CA THR A 117 -27.34 3.91 11.27
C THR A 117 -26.86 3.27 9.98
N LEU A 118 -27.79 2.95 9.07
CA LEU A 118 -27.45 2.52 7.71
C LEU A 118 -26.68 3.60 6.94
N GLU A 119 -26.89 4.88 7.27
CA GLU A 119 -26.14 6.00 6.72
C GLU A 119 -24.66 5.92 7.13
N ASP A 120 -24.37 5.60 8.40
CA ASP A 120 -22.99 5.40 8.87
C ASP A 120 -22.31 4.27 8.10
N ALA A 121 -23.01 3.17 7.89
CA ALA A 121 -22.50 2.03 7.11
C ALA A 121 -22.26 2.41 5.65
N ASN A 122 -23.17 3.13 5.02
CA ASN A 122 -23.05 3.59 3.64
C ASN A 122 -21.87 4.58 3.47
N ASN A 123 -21.75 5.54 4.38
CA ASN A 123 -20.65 6.51 4.39
C ASN A 123 -19.30 5.83 4.58
N LEU A 124 -19.21 4.89 5.52
CA LEU A 124 -17.99 4.11 5.76
C LEU A 124 -17.60 3.29 4.51
N MET A 125 -18.58 2.58 3.92
CA MET A 125 -18.35 1.78 2.72
C MET A 125 -17.94 2.66 1.52
N GLY A 126 -18.57 3.82 1.34
CA GLY A 126 -18.24 4.78 0.28
C GLY A 126 -16.86 5.39 0.45
N LYS A 127 -16.53 5.87 1.66
CA LYS A 127 -15.23 6.49 1.97
C LYS A 127 -14.05 5.54 1.72
N PHE A 128 -14.18 4.28 2.15
CA PHE A 128 -13.10 3.30 2.06
C PHE A 128 -13.24 2.33 0.88
N ARG A 129 -14.25 2.51 0.03
CA ARG A 129 -14.56 1.66 -1.13
C ARG A 129 -14.65 0.18 -0.79
N ILE A 130 -15.21 -0.13 0.36
CA ILE A 130 -15.48 -1.49 0.82
C ILE A 130 -16.93 -1.87 0.59
N SER A 131 -17.23 -3.14 0.40
CA SER A 131 -18.56 -3.63 0.03
C SER A 131 -19.32 -4.29 1.20
N GLY A 132 -18.83 -4.13 2.42
CA GLY A 132 -19.51 -4.59 3.62
C GLY A 132 -18.62 -4.53 4.84
N VAL A 133 -19.27 -4.46 6.00
CA VAL A 133 -18.67 -4.18 7.30
C VAL A 133 -19.16 -5.20 8.31
N PRO A 134 -18.28 -5.86 9.07
CA PRO A 134 -18.66 -6.64 10.26
C PRO A 134 -19.29 -5.75 11.32
N ILE A 135 -20.26 -6.29 12.04
CA ILE A 135 -20.93 -5.63 13.15
C ILE A 135 -20.55 -6.33 14.45
N THR A 136 -20.06 -5.56 15.41
CA THR A 136 -19.65 -6.08 16.71
C THR A 136 -20.44 -5.44 17.85
N ASP A 137 -20.56 -6.15 18.94
CA ASP A 137 -21.05 -5.57 20.20
C ASP A 137 -19.93 -4.76 20.91
N ASP A 138 -20.26 -4.24 22.10
CA ASP A 138 -19.33 -3.45 22.92
C ASP A 138 -18.12 -4.26 23.43
N ASP A 139 -18.23 -5.58 23.50
CA ASP A 139 -17.13 -6.50 23.86
C ASP A 139 -16.28 -6.90 22.66
N GLY A 140 -16.59 -6.42 21.45
CA GLY A 140 -15.92 -6.74 20.20
C GLY A 140 -16.29 -8.11 19.61
N LYS A 141 -17.36 -8.75 20.10
CA LYS A 141 -17.88 -10.01 19.53
C LYS A 141 -18.63 -9.73 18.23
N LEU A 142 -18.45 -10.60 17.26
CA LEU A 142 -19.15 -10.51 15.99
C LEU A 142 -20.64 -10.86 16.19
N VAL A 143 -21.54 -9.91 15.91
CA VAL A 143 -22.98 -10.09 16.00
C VAL A 143 -23.67 -10.06 14.64
N GLY A 144 -23.00 -9.59 13.60
CA GLY A 144 -23.59 -9.53 12.27
C GLY A 144 -22.60 -9.07 11.21
N ILE A 145 -23.12 -8.97 10.00
CA ILE A 145 -22.42 -8.34 8.87
C ILE A 145 -23.44 -7.57 8.03
N ILE A 146 -23.07 -6.37 7.59
CA ILE A 146 -23.85 -5.57 6.64
C ILE A 146 -23.06 -5.39 5.35
N THR A 147 -23.74 -5.46 4.21
CA THR A 147 -23.14 -5.39 2.89
C THR A 147 -23.89 -4.43 1.99
N ASN A 148 -23.29 -4.05 0.86
CA ASN A 148 -23.97 -3.24 -0.16
C ASN A 148 -25.27 -3.89 -0.70
N ARG A 149 -25.40 -5.21 -0.60
CA ARG A 149 -26.68 -5.89 -0.99
C ARG A 149 -27.79 -5.54 -0.03
N ASP A 150 -27.47 -5.49 1.26
CA ASP A 150 -28.46 -5.21 2.30
C ASP A 150 -28.93 -3.74 2.20
N LEU A 151 -28.03 -2.83 1.82
CA LEU A 151 -28.32 -1.41 1.64
C LEU A 151 -29.02 -1.06 0.31
N LYS A 152 -28.92 -1.95 -0.69
CA LYS A 152 -29.33 -1.61 -2.07
C LYS A 152 -30.83 -1.31 -2.23
N PHE A 153 -31.67 -1.87 -1.36
CA PHE A 153 -33.12 -1.77 -1.43
C PHE A 153 -33.69 -0.96 -0.28
N GLU A 154 -32.85 -0.36 0.56
CA GLU A 154 -33.29 0.46 1.69
C GLU A 154 -33.48 1.91 1.25
N GLU A 155 -34.62 2.48 1.65
CA GLU A 155 -34.97 3.88 1.38
C GLU A 155 -34.71 4.76 2.60
N ASP A 156 -34.83 4.22 3.83
CA ASP A 156 -34.63 4.94 5.08
C ASP A 156 -33.26 4.58 5.71
N TYR A 157 -32.26 5.38 5.41
CA TYR A 157 -30.90 5.24 5.93
C TYR A 157 -30.75 5.62 7.42
N LYS A 158 -31.79 6.15 8.07
CA LYS A 158 -31.76 6.47 9.51
C LYS A 158 -32.04 5.27 10.40
N ARG A 159 -32.50 4.17 9.81
CA ARG A 159 -32.75 2.91 10.55
C ARG A 159 -31.46 2.35 11.14
N PRO A 160 -31.52 1.72 12.33
CA PRO A 160 -30.37 1.07 12.93
C PRO A 160 -29.96 -0.18 12.15
N ILE A 161 -28.64 -0.43 12.09
CA ILE A 161 -28.03 -1.54 11.34
C ILE A 161 -28.61 -2.90 11.75
N LYS A 162 -28.93 -3.09 13.04
CA LYS A 162 -29.48 -4.35 13.59
C LYS A 162 -30.75 -4.85 12.88
N GLU A 163 -31.52 -3.95 12.25
CA GLU A 163 -32.73 -4.32 11.54
C GLU A 163 -32.47 -4.88 10.13
N CYS A 164 -31.31 -4.56 9.54
CA CYS A 164 -31.00 -4.90 8.15
C CYS A 164 -29.76 -5.81 8.01
N MET A 165 -28.93 -5.95 9.06
CA MET A 165 -27.75 -6.81 9.02
C MET A 165 -28.11 -8.28 8.93
N THR A 166 -27.23 -9.08 8.33
CA THR A 166 -27.27 -10.53 8.44
C THR A 166 -26.68 -10.94 9.80
N SER A 167 -27.50 -11.49 10.70
CA SER A 167 -27.09 -11.94 12.03
C SER A 167 -27.17 -13.46 12.20
N GLU A 168 -27.99 -14.12 11.40
CA GLU A 168 -28.15 -15.57 11.45
C GLU A 168 -27.23 -16.29 10.48
N ASN A 169 -26.80 -17.50 10.83
CA ASN A 169 -25.94 -18.36 10.00
C ASN A 169 -24.67 -17.62 9.50
N LEU A 170 -24.04 -16.87 10.38
CA LEU A 170 -22.78 -16.20 10.08
C LEU A 170 -21.71 -17.25 9.78
N ILE A 171 -21.11 -17.14 8.59
CA ILE A 171 -19.98 -17.99 8.21
C ILE A 171 -18.71 -17.27 8.69
N THR A 172 -18.00 -17.92 9.61
CA THR A 172 -16.75 -17.41 10.21
C THR A 172 -15.64 -18.43 10.09
N ALA A 173 -14.42 -18.01 10.35
CA ALA A 173 -13.28 -18.91 10.44
C ALA A 173 -12.37 -18.53 11.63
N PRO A 174 -11.58 -19.47 12.16
CA PRO A 174 -10.66 -19.20 13.25
C PRO A 174 -9.44 -18.42 12.80
N VAL A 175 -8.76 -17.76 13.73
CA VAL A 175 -7.45 -17.13 13.51
C VAL A 175 -6.44 -18.17 13.04
N GLY A 176 -5.63 -17.82 12.02
CA GLY A 176 -4.61 -18.70 11.46
C GLY A 176 -5.07 -19.54 10.26
N ILE A 177 -6.33 -19.38 9.80
CA ILE A 177 -6.80 -20.02 8.57
C ILE A 177 -5.98 -19.60 7.36
N THR A 178 -5.70 -20.53 6.46
CA THR A 178 -5.04 -20.24 5.18
C THR A 178 -6.02 -19.65 4.16
N LEU A 179 -5.53 -18.91 3.18
CA LEU A 179 -6.37 -18.35 2.12
C LEU A 179 -7.01 -19.41 1.23
N ASP A 180 -6.36 -20.56 1.05
CA ASP A 180 -6.93 -21.69 0.30
C ASP A 180 -8.11 -22.34 1.03
N GLU A 181 -8.03 -22.48 2.34
CA GLU A 181 -9.14 -22.95 3.18
C GLU A 181 -10.27 -21.94 3.18
N ALA A 182 -9.95 -20.63 3.35
CA ALA A 182 -10.94 -19.56 3.27
C ALA A 182 -11.68 -19.54 1.93
N LYS A 183 -10.96 -19.78 0.81
CA LYS A 183 -11.56 -19.90 -0.53
C LYS A 183 -12.56 -21.05 -0.60
N LYS A 184 -12.24 -22.22 -0.04
CA LYS A 184 -13.14 -23.37 -0.01
C LYS A 184 -14.39 -23.07 0.80
N ILE A 185 -14.25 -22.42 1.98
CA ILE A 185 -15.39 -22.03 2.83
C ILE A 185 -16.28 -21.03 2.11
N LEU A 186 -15.71 -19.96 1.56
CA LEU A 186 -16.43 -18.93 0.82
C LEU A 186 -17.16 -19.50 -0.39
N GLY A 187 -16.48 -20.38 -1.15
CA GLY A 187 -17.06 -21.05 -2.33
C GLY A 187 -18.24 -21.95 -1.97
N LYS A 188 -18.10 -22.78 -0.91
CA LYS A 188 -19.19 -23.65 -0.43
C LYS A 188 -20.38 -22.86 0.11
N ALA A 189 -20.10 -21.79 0.85
CA ALA A 189 -21.12 -20.92 1.43
C ALA A 189 -21.72 -19.91 0.43
N ARG A 190 -21.12 -19.74 -0.75
CA ARG A 190 -21.48 -18.71 -1.75
C ARG A 190 -21.51 -17.30 -1.16
N LYS A 191 -20.56 -17.01 -0.26
CA LYS A 191 -20.38 -15.72 0.39
C LYS A 191 -19.12 -15.05 -0.12
N GLU A 192 -19.07 -13.72 -0.02
CA GLU A 192 -17.92 -12.92 -0.49
C GLU A 192 -16.99 -12.49 0.64
N LYS A 193 -17.43 -12.63 1.88
CA LYS A 193 -16.71 -12.16 3.07
C LYS A 193 -16.72 -13.22 4.15
N LEU A 194 -15.58 -13.39 4.80
CA LEU A 194 -15.34 -14.37 5.85
C LEU A 194 -14.73 -13.65 7.06
N PRO A 195 -15.54 -13.27 8.05
CA PRO A 195 -15.02 -12.77 9.31
C PRO A 195 -14.17 -13.82 10.02
N ILE A 196 -13.03 -13.39 10.55
CA ILE A 196 -12.12 -14.21 11.35
C ILE A 196 -12.36 -13.87 12.80
N VAL A 197 -12.62 -14.89 13.60
CA VAL A 197 -12.93 -14.73 15.03
C VAL A 197 -12.00 -15.60 15.88
N ASP A 198 -11.82 -15.19 17.13
CA ASP A 198 -11.13 -16.00 18.13
C ASP A 198 -12.09 -16.98 18.86
N SER A 199 -11.57 -17.67 19.89
CA SER A 199 -12.33 -18.62 20.70
C SER A 199 -13.49 -17.99 21.48
N GLU A 200 -13.45 -16.66 21.70
CA GLU A 200 -14.50 -15.89 22.36
C GLU A 200 -15.48 -15.25 21.38
N PHE A 201 -15.36 -15.60 20.09
CA PHE A 201 -16.12 -15.03 18.98
C PHE A 201 -15.88 -13.54 18.75
N LYS A 202 -14.72 -13.01 19.22
CA LYS A 202 -14.31 -11.64 18.96
C LYS A 202 -13.73 -11.51 17.56
N LEU A 203 -14.07 -10.43 16.87
CA LEU A 203 -13.59 -10.14 15.53
C LEU A 203 -12.07 -9.85 15.56
N LYS A 204 -11.30 -10.63 14.79
CA LYS A 204 -9.84 -10.50 14.64
C LYS A 204 -9.40 -10.20 13.22
N GLY A 205 -10.29 -10.38 12.27
CA GLY A 205 -9.95 -10.11 10.88
C GLY A 205 -11.14 -10.30 9.93
N LEU A 206 -10.88 -10.03 8.67
CA LEU A 206 -11.81 -10.22 7.57
C LEU A 206 -11.04 -10.68 6.33
N ILE A 207 -11.51 -11.75 5.68
CA ILE A 207 -11.05 -12.18 4.37
C ILE A 207 -12.15 -11.93 3.36
N THR A 208 -11.82 -11.40 2.18
CA THR A 208 -12.76 -11.24 1.09
C THR A 208 -12.37 -12.07 -0.12
N ILE A 209 -13.32 -12.44 -0.95
CA ILE A 209 -13.06 -13.18 -2.19
C ILE A 209 -12.14 -12.35 -3.12
N LYS A 210 -12.27 -11.03 -3.10
CA LYS A 210 -11.43 -10.12 -3.89
C LYS A 210 -9.95 -10.20 -3.49
N ASP A 211 -9.64 -10.39 -2.20
CA ASP A 211 -8.26 -10.51 -1.74
C ASP A 211 -7.64 -11.82 -2.21
N ILE A 212 -8.43 -12.89 -2.21
CA ILE A 212 -8.02 -14.20 -2.76
C ILE A 212 -7.78 -14.11 -4.28
N GLU A 213 -8.69 -13.48 -5.01
CA GLU A 213 -8.55 -13.27 -6.46
C GLU A 213 -7.31 -12.45 -6.82
N LYS A 214 -7.02 -11.41 -6.04
CA LYS A 214 -5.81 -10.57 -6.22
C LYS A 214 -4.54 -11.38 -6.00
N GLN A 215 -4.48 -12.24 -4.99
CA GLN A 215 -3.32 -13.09 -4.76
C GLN A 215 -3.08 -14.08 -5.92
N ILE A 216 -4.15 -14.63 -6.50
CA ILE A 216 -4.06 -15.48 -7.69
C ILE A 216 -3.57 -14.67 -8.89
N LYS A 217 -4.06 -13.44 -9.04
CA LYS A 217 -3.70 -12.56 -10.16
C LYS A 217 -2.27 -12.00 -10.06
N TYR A 218 -1.77 -11.79 -8.84
CA TYR A 218 -0.47 -11.19 -8.57
C TYR A 218 0.39 -12.09 -7.65
N PRO A 219 0.82 -13.26 -8.12
CA PRO A 219 1.52 -14.24 -7.30
C PRO A 219 2.90 -13.77 -6.82
N LEU A 220 3.46 -12.75 -7.46
CA LEU A 220 4.76 -12.16 -7.10
C LEU A 220 4.63 -10.94 -6.19
N SER A 221 3.42 -10.57 -5.75
CA SER A 221 3.25 -9.35 -4.94
C SER A 221 4.14 -9.34 -3.71
N ALA A 222 4.70 -8.15 -3.43
CA ALA A 222 5.61 -7.94 -2.31
C ALA A 222 4.80 -7.52 -1.07
N HIS A 223 4.85 -8.35 -0.02
CA HIS A 223 4.08 -8.17 1.20
C HIS A 223 4.97 -8.07 2.44
N ASP A 224 4.47 -7.38 3.45
CA ASP A 224 5.03 -7.38 4.80
C ASP A 224 4.62 -8.64 5.58
N ALA A 225 5.10 -8.76 6.83
CA ALA A 225 4.79 -9.90 7.69
C ALA A 225 3.30 -10.03 8.06
N GLN A 226 2.49 -8.98 7.86
CA GLN A 226 1.04 -8.98 8.07
C GLN A 226 0.26 -9.22 6.77
N GLY A 227 0.94 -9.50 5.65
CA GLY A 227 0.30 -9.74 4.35
C GLY A 227 -0.16 -8.48 3.62
N ARG A 228 0.28 -7.28 4.04
CA ARG A 228 -0.03 -6.00 3.38
C ARG A 228 1.03 -5.66 2.36
N LEU A 229 0.67 -4.95 1.30
CA LEU A 229 1.63 -4.53 0.28
C LEU A 229 2.78 -3.69 0.86
N LEU A 230 3.99 -3.94 0.38
CA LEU A 230 5.17 -3.15 0.74
C LEU A 230 5.06 -1.73 0.18
N CYS A 231 5.40 -0.74 1.01
CA CYS A 231 5.39 0.67 0.66
C CYS A 231 6.53 1.40 1.34
N GLY A 232 7.25 2.21 0.58
CA GLY A 232 8.22 3.16 1.12
C GLY A 232 7.72 4.60 1.02
N ALA A 233 8.39 5.51 1.71
CA ALA A 233 8.12 6.94 1.63
C ALA A 233 9.41 7.75 1.64
N ALA A 234 9.44 8.80 0.80
CA ALA A 234 10.57 9.72 0.74
C ALA A 234 10.44 10.80 1.82
N VAL A 235 11.56 11.13 2.44
CA VAL A 235 11.69 12.26 3.37
C VAL A 235 12.88 13.14 2.97
N GLY A 236 12.85 14.40 3.35
CA GLY A 236 14.00 15.31 3.19
C GLY A 236 14.64 15.60 4.54
N ILE A 237 15.72 16.37 4.53
CA ILE A 237 16.43 16.86 5.73
C ILE A 237 15.89 18.24 6.15
N THR A 238 14.59 18.37 6.33
CA THR A 238 13.90 19.61 6.74
C THR A 238 13.66 19.63 8.25
N ALA A 239 13.39 20.79 8.83
CA ALA A 239 13.19 20.95 10.27
C ALA A 239 12.06 20.05 10.84
N ASN A 240 11.02 19.76 10.04
CA ASN A 240 9.88 18.91 10.45
C ASN A 240 10.04 17.43 10.06
N VAL A 241 11.26 16.96 9.76
CA VAL A 241 11.47 15.56 9.32
C VAL A 241 11.01 14.54 10.35
N MET A 242 11.23 14.80 11.63
CA MET A 242 10.86 13.86 12.70
C MET A 242 9.35 13.68 12.80
N GLU A 243 8.58 14.78 12.74
CA GLU A 243 7.11 14.75 12.73
C GLU A 243 6.59 13.92 11.53
N ARG A 244 7.17 14.14 10.35
CA ARG A 244 6.85 13.36 9.14
C ARG A 244 7.16 11.88 9.32
N VAL A 245 8.33 11.55 9.86
CA VAL A 245 8.72 10.16 10.12
C VAL A 245 7.76 9.50 11.11
N GLU A 246 7.38 10.18 12.19
CA GLU A 246 6.42 9.65 13.17
C GLU A 246 5.05 9.36 12.53
N ALA A 247 4.53 10.26 11.69
CA ALA A 247 3.28 10.05 10.97
C ALA A 247 3.36 8.86 10.01
N LEU A 248 4.47 8.71 9.28
CA LEU A 248 4.70 7.58 8.37
C LEU A 248 4.83 6.26 9.12
N VAL A 249 5.49 6.24 10.26
CA VAL A 249 5.59 5.04 11.13
C VAL A 249 4.22 4.65 11.68
N LYS A 250 3.39 5.62 12.09
CA LYS A 250 1.98 5.36 12.49
C LYS A 250 1.18 4.76 11.34
N ALA A 251 1.42 5.21 10.10
CA ALA A 251 0.81 4.64 8.89
C ALA A 251 1.42 3.30 8.47
N LYS A 252 2.41 2.77 9.21
CA LYS A 252 3.05 1.45 8.98
C LYS A 252 3.83 1.38 7.66
N VAL A 253 4.56 2.45 7.31
CA VAL A 253 5.52 2.42 6.19
C VAL A 253 6.61 1.37 6.44
N ASP A 254 7.05 0.66 5.39
CA ASP A 254 8.06 -0.41 5.53
C ASP A 254 9.49 0.14 5.48
N CYS A 255 9.73 1.17 4.65
CA CYS A 255 11.02 1.83 4.58
C CYS A 255 10.89 3.32 4.34
N ILE A 256 11.91 4.05 4.78
CA ILE A 256 12.05 5.48 4.56
C ILE A 256 13.25 5.70 3.66
N VAL A 257 13.07 6.52 2.62
CA VAL A 257 14.13 6.92 1.70
C VAL A 257 14.47 8.38 1.96
N ILE A 258 15.70 8.66 2.36
CA ILE A 258 16.18 10.04 2.51
C ILE A 258 16.50 10.57 1.12
N ALA A 259 15.65 11.47 0.63
CA ALA A 259 15.82 12.10 -0.67
C ALA A 259 16.70 13.33 -0.53
N VAL A 260 17.94 13.24 -1.03
CA VAL A 260 19.00 14.24 -0.87
C VAL A 260 19.31 15.03 -2.13
N SER A 261 18.37 15.18 -3.04
CA SER A 261 18.54 15.85 -4.34
C SER A 261 19.20 17.24 -4.26
N TYR A 262 19.31 17.82 -3.06
CA TYR A 262 19.83 19.17 -2.85
C TYR A 262 20.81 19.30 -1.66
N THR A 263 21.41 18.21 -1.18
CA THR A 263 22.17 18.24 0.07
C THR A 263 23.57 18.86 -0.08
N HIS A 264 24.25 18.65 -1.18
CA HIS A 264 25.63 19.15 -1.39
C HIS A 264 25.84 19.93 -2.67
N LEU A 265 25.03 19.66 -3.66
CA LEU A 265 25.04 20.38 -4.93
C LEU A 265 23.58 20.57 -5.32
N ARG A 266 23.24 21.72 -5.84
CA ARG A 266 22.04 21.82 -6.65
C ARG A 266 22.20 20.75 -7.71
N ALA A 267 21.32 19.75 -7.70
CA ALA A 267 21.35 18.69 -8.69
C ALA A 267 21.52 19.34 -10.07
N HIS A 268 22.36 18.75 -10.91
CA HIS A 268 22.60 19.23 -12.28
C HIS A 268 21.39 19.03 -13.20
N GLU A 269 20.21 18.91 -12.60
CA GLU A 269 18.96 18.86 -13.35
C GLU A 269 18.77 20.19 -14.06
N THR A 270 18.45 20.13 -15.32
CA THR A 270 18.07 21.30 -16.09
C THR A 270 16.82 21.91 -15.45
N ARG A 271 16.65 23.22 -15.53
CA ARG A 271 15.47 23.95 -15.00
C ARG A 271 14.12 23.37 -15.42
N ARG A 272 14.06 22.54 -16.45
CA ARG A 272 12.87 21.80 -16.88
C ARG A 272 12.48 20.67 -15.95
N HIS A 273 13.36 20.20 -15.11
CA HIS A 273 13.13 19.13 -14.15
C HIS A 273 12.94 19.67 -12.72
N LEU A 274 12.96 20.98 -12.56
CA LEU A 274 12.74 21.72 -11.31
C LEU A 274 11.28 22.22 -11.23
N VAL A 275 10.33 21.40 -11.62
CA VAL A 275 8.90 21.72 -11.45
C VAL A 275 8.38 21.01 -10.21
#